data_acfc5e07bce0c9d0fdf9dabc2ac43a63
#
_entry.id   acfc5e07bce0c9d0fdf9dabc2ac43a63
#
_cell.length_a   1.000
_cell.length_b   1.000
_cell.length_c   1.000
_cell.angle_alpha   90.00
_cell.angle_beta   90.00
_cell.angle_gamma   90.00
#
_symmetry.space_group_name_H-M   'P 1'
#
loop_
_entity.id
_entity.type
_entity.pdbx_description
1 polymer ?
#
loop_
_entity_poly.entity_id
_entity_poly.type
_entity_poly.pdbx_seq_one_letter_code
_entity_poly.pdbx_strand_id
1 'polypeptide(L)'
;GLADLSVSLLEDGTCRLSAVATDKSENIARKQVSWISSDLEVFRSCTPTEDKACIPQKIAFSDLQADCLPDGTETGCVLELTDEQYERLEKKRQRECARGKGVRFPLKKGYADPVIFQWENAWYLLATNEKTDNIGLYVRKASDIDELFAETTKEYRILGQNKKKDFIKCFWAPEFHVIGGRLWILFAVSADQWKPQCYMMRLKEGGEICNTEDWEEAKLVVDQAGIPLAKDGISLDMTHFSVGGMDYLVWSYREHTGTPLDTGSMLYIAKTDAKKPWKLTSEMTLLSRPLYGWENVNGTINNEGPNALVREDKIYLAYAGGDARGYTYSTGILSADITANLLDAAAWKKQTTPALSFYSFHGVYGPGHGAFYKDEQGRDCFSFHAENAIDSRDCQIGCCQVRIDEYGSLFFE
;
A
#
# COMPACT_ATOMS: atom_id res chain seq x y z
N GLY A 1 -24.37 0.67 -9.51
CA GLY A 1 -23.49 0.19 -10.57
C GLY A 1 -23.21 1.28 -11.60
N LEU A 2 -22.24 1.07 -12.46
CA LEU A 2 -21.97 1.93 -13.62
C LEU A 2 -22.53 1.24 -14.87
N ALA A 3 -23.14 2.02 -15.74
CA ALA A 3 -23.67 1.58 -17.03
C ALA A 3 -23.30 2.61 -18.11
N ASP A 4 -23.45 2.22 -19.36
CA ASP A 4 -23.20 3.08 -20.52
C ASP A 4 -21.79 3.73 -20.48
N LEU A 5 -20.77 2.93 -20.26
CA LEU A 5 -19.37 3.38 -20.27
C LEU A 5 -19.01 3.89 -21.67
N SER A 6 -18.40 5.06 -21.72
CA SER A 6 -17.87 5.64 -22.95
C SER A 6 -16.52 6.33 -22.68
N VAL A 7 -15.63 6.26 -23.66
CA VAL A 7 -14.33 6.95 -23.64
C VAL A 7 -14.29 7.91 -24.83
N SER A 8 -13.76 9.10 -24.61
CA SER A 8 -13.56 10.10 -25.67
C SER A 8 -12.20 10.77 -25.51
N LEU A 9 -11.51 11.00 -26.61
CA LEU A 9 -10.29 11.80 -26.64
C LEU A 9 -10.70 13.28 -26.79
N LEU A 10 -10.11 14.15 -25.97
CA LEU A 10 -10.31 15.60 -26.02
C LEU A 10 -9.24 16.26 -26.90
N GLU A 11 -9.52 17.51 -27.36
CA GLU A 11 -8.60 18.26 -28.22
C GLU A 11 -7.22 18.53 -27.60
N ASP A 12 -7.15 18.54 -26.27
CA ASP A 12 -5.90 18.72 -25.52
C ASP A 12 -5.10 17.40 -25.32
N GLY A 13 -5.57 16.30 -25.95
CA GLY A 13 -4.94 14.98 -25.82
C GLY A 13 -5.32 14.21 -24.55
N THR A 14 -6.18 14.74 -23.69
CA THR A 14 -6.68 14.00 -22.52
C THR A 14 -7.82 13.07 -22.90
N CYS A 15 -7.98 11.97 -22.17
CA CYS A 15 -9.11 11.06 -22.31
C CYS A 15 -10.17 11.34 -21.26
N ARG A 16 -11.43 11.37 -21.68
CA ARG A 16 -12.58 11.42 -20.79
C ARG A 16 -13.26 10.06 -20.75
N LEU A 17 -13.38 9.49 -19.56
CA LEU A 17 -14.21 8.34 -19.28
C LEU A 17 -15.55 8.83 -18.72
N SER A 18 -16.66 8.43 -19.31
CA SER A 18 -18.00 8.78 -18.84
C SER A 18 -18.83 7.52 -18.61
N ALA A 19 -19.68 7.56 -17.61
CA ALA A 19 -20.60 6.49 -17.29
C ALA A 19 -21.89 7.02 -16.67
N VAL A 20 -22.93 6.20 -16.66
CA VAL A 20 -24.16 6.48 -15.91
C VAL A 20 -24.13 5.69 -14.60
N ALA A 21 -24.08 6.40 -13.49
CA ALA A 21 -24.18 5.79 -12.17
C ALA A 21 -25.65 5.51 -11.82
N THR A 22 -25.93 4.28 -11.38
CA THR A 22 -27.26 3.87 -10.90
C THR A 22 -27.13 3.36 -9.47
N ASP A 23 -27.93 3.92 -8.55
CA ASP A 23 -28.10 3.35 -7.24
C ASP A 23 -29.34 2.43 -7.25
N LYS A 24 -29.16 1.17 -6.86
CA LYS A 24 -30.25 0.18 -6.79
C LYS A 24 -31.06 0.27 -5.51
N SER A 25 -30.56 0.93 -4.48
CA SER A 25 -31.17 0.99 -3.15
C SER A 25 -32.23 2.10 -3.02
N GLU A 26 -32.12 3.13 -3.81
CA GLU A 26 -33.05 4.25 -3.76
C GLU A 26 -33.42 4.62 -5.18
N ASN A 27 -34.52 4.46 -5.70
CA ASN A 27 -35.05 4.89 -7.01
C ASN A 27 -34.47 6.23 -7.55
N ILE A 28 -33.17 6.45 -7.39
CA ILE A 28 -32.45 7.69 -7.70
C ILE A 28 -32.15 7.75 -9.18
N ALA A 29 -32.43 8.89 -9.75
CA ALA A 29 -32.19 9.25 -11.12
C ALA A 29 -30.79 8.88 -11.58
N ARG A 30 -30.69 8.29 -12.78
CA ARG A 30 -29.43 8.04 -13.48
C ARG A 30 -28.59 9.30 -13.49
N LYS A 31 -27.41 9.28 -12.88
CA LYS A 31 -26.50 10.42 -12.83
C LYS A 31 -25.32 10.15 -13.74
N GLN A 32 -25.05 11.05 -14.67
CA GLN A 32 -23.83 10.97 -15.45
C GLN A 32 -22.63 11.34 -14.56
N VAL A 33 -21.61 10.52 -14.62
CA VAL A 33 -20.32 10.74 -13.96
C VAL A 33 -19.22 10.71 -15.01
N SER A 34 -18.20 11.52 -14.84
CA SER A 34 -17.10 11.61 -15.79
C SER A 34 -15.77 11.77 -15.06
N TRP A 35 -14.75 11.24 -15.70
CA TRP A 35 -13.36 11.38 -15.27
C TRP A 35 -12.48 11.73 -16.47
N ILE A 36 -11.38 12.42 -16.23
CA ILE A 36 -10.38 12.74 -17.25
C ILE A 36 -9.02 12.15 -16.88
N SER A 37 -8.26 11.78 -17.90
CA SER A 37 -6.90 11.28 -17.75
C SER A 37 -6.04 11.73 -18.93
N SER A 38 -4.80 12.16 -18.65
CA SER A 38 -3.80 12.48 -19.66
C SER A 38 -2.88 11.29 -20.01
N ASP A 39 -2.93 10.23 -19.22
CA ASP A 39 -2.01 9.10 -19.33
C ASP A 39 -2.69 7.72 -19.39
N LEU A 40 -4.03 7.69 -19.34
CA LEU A 40 -4.86 6.47 -19.29
C LEU A 40 -4.63 5.60 -18.04
N GLU A 41 -3.86 6.08 -17.08
CA GLU A 41 -3.55 5.36 -15.84
C GLU A 41 -4.23 5.99 -14.63
N VAL A 42 -4.28 7.32 -14.59
CA VAL A 42 -4.88 8.06 -13.49
C VAL A 42 -6.04 8.89 -13.99
N PHE A 43 -7.23 8.56 -13.52
CA PHE A 43 -8.46 9.27 -13.85
C PHE A 43 -8.88 10.18 -12.71
N ARG A 44 -9.13 11.46 -13.02
CA ARG A 44 -9.62 12.46 -12.06
C ARG A 44 -11.10 12.72 -12.32
N SER A 45 -11.90 12.78 -11.27
CA SER A 45 -13.29 13.19 -11.37
C SER A 45 -13.40 14.57 -11.98
N CYS A 46 -14.26 14.73 -12.96
CA CYS A 46 -14.58 16.02 -13.57
C CYS A 46 -16.10 16.25 -13.62
N THR A 47 -16.49 17.51 -13.67
CA THR A 47 -17.91 17.85 -13.87
C THR A 47 -18.31 17.45 -15.29
N PRO A 48 -19.45 16.75 -15.48
CA PRO A 48 -19.96 16.48 -16.80
C PRO A 48 -20.22 17.83 -17.50
N THR A 49 -19.50 18.12 -18.57
CA THR A 49 -19.81 19.28 -19.42
C THR A 49 -20.78 18.84 -20.48
N GLU A 50 -21.74 19.71 -20.81
CA GLU A 50 -22.68 19.52 -21.93
C GLU A 50 -22.00 19.72 -23.29
N ASP A 51 -20.70 19.55 -23.39
CA ASP A 51 -19.97 19.71 -24.65
C ASP A 51 -20.46 18.71 -25.68
N LYS A 52 -21.18 19.23 -26.64
CA LYS A 52 -21.73 18.54 -27.83
C LYS A 52 -20.64 17.97 -28.75
N ALA A 53 -19.35 18.03 -28.38
CA ALA A 53 -18.26 17.91 -29.32
C ALA A 53 -17.66 16.53 -29.50
N CYS A 54 -18.03 15.52 -28.77
CA CYS A 54 -17.60 14.16 -29.08
C CYS A 54 -18.67 13.15 -28.68
N ILE A 55 -19.62 12.93 -29.57
CA ILE A 55 -20.40 11.69 -29.53
C ILE A 55 -19.44 10.61 -30.02
N PRO A 56 -19.05 9.62 -29.17
CA PRO A 56 -18.27 8.49 -29.65
C PRO A 56 -19.04 7.87 -30.83
N GLN A 57 -18.40 7.72 -31.97
CA GLN A 57 -18.98 6.92 -33.03
C GLN A 57 -19.12 5.49 -32.47
N LYS A 58 -20.35 5.05 -32.28
CA LYS A 58 -20.62 3.63 -32.02
C LYS A 58 -20.20 2.89 -33.28
N ILE A 59 -19.02 2.26 -33.23
CA ILE A 59 -18.63 1.32 -34.27
C ILE A 59 -19.42 0.04 -33.98
N ALA A 60 -20.19 -0.44 -34.93
CA ALA A 60 -20.88 -1.70 -34.79
C ALA A 60 -19.83 -2.82 -34.76
N PHE A 61 -20.01 -3.82 -33.90
CA PHE A 61 -19.12 -5.00 -33.83
C PHE A 61 -18.94 -5.71 -35.19
N SER A 62 -19.92 -5.57 -36.10
CA SER A 62 -19.83 -6.05 -37.48
C SER A 62 -18.70 -5.41 -38.29
N ASP A 63 -18.18 -4.25 -37.85
CA ASP A 63 -17.12 -3.52 -38.56
C ASP A 63 -15.73 -3.88 -38.04
N LEU A 64 -15.65 -4.63 -36.94
CA LEU A 64 -14.43 -5.19 -36.41
C LEU A 64 -14.28 -6.62 -36.92
N GLN A 65 -13.08 -6.99 -37.40
CA GLN A 65 -12.80 -8.38 -37.78
C GLN A 65 -12.99 -9.24 -36.52
N ALA A 66 -13.98 -10.14 -36.55
CA ALA A 66 -14.41 -10.95 -35.41
C ALA A 66 -13.27 -11.81 -34.78
N ASP A 67 -12.24 -12.11 -35.56
CA ASP A 67 -11.10 -12.91 -35.13
C ASP A 67 -10.15 -12.22 -34.15
N CYS A 68 -10.37 -10.92 -33.87
CA CYS A 68 -9.51 -10.10 -32.99
C CYS A 68 -10.05 -9.91 -31.57
N LEU A 69 -11.27 -10.35 -31.29
CA LEU A 69 -11.90 -10.14 -29.98
C LEU A 69 -11.97 -11.45 -29.19
N PRO A 70 -11.56 -11.44 -27.89
CA PRO A 70 -11.71 -12.60 -27.02
C PRO A 70 -13.17 -13.02 -26.86
N ASP A 71 -13.40 -14.34 -26.69
CA ASP A 71 -14.72 -14.86 -26.35
C ASP A 71 -15.29 -14.17 -25.12
N GLY A 72 -16.58 -13.78 -25.19
CA GLY A 72 -17.25 -13.07 -24.10
C GLY A 72 -17.05 -11.55 -24.07
N THR A 73 -16.47 -10.97 -25.13
CA THR A 73 -16.35 -9.51 -25.27
C THR A 73 -17.74 -8.87 -25.44
N GLU A 74 -18.07 -7.95 -24.57
CA GLU A 74 -19.29 -7.14 -24.63
C GLU A 74 -19.08 -5.89 -25.50
N THR A 75 -20.19 -5.22 -25.86
CA THR A 75 -20.16 -3.98 -26.61
C THR A 75 -19.33 -2.92 -25.90
N GLY A 76 -18.30 -2.44 -26.53
CA GLY A 76 -17.38 -1.42 -26.03
C GLY A 76 -17.36 -0.15 -26.90
N CYS A 77 -16.32 0.61 -26.74
CA CYS A 77 -16.00 1.75 -27.62
C CYS A 77 -14.61 1.54 -28.23
N VAL A 78 -14.41 2.14 -29.41
CA VAL A 78 -13.11 2.19 -30.06
C VAL A 78 -12.53 3.58 -29.84
N LEU A 79 -11.28 3.64 -29.41
CA LEU A 79 -10.54 4.86 -29.21
C LEU A 79 -9.36 4.87 -30.19
N GLU A 80 -9.22 5.94 -30.98
CA GLU A 80 -8.00 6.17 -31.74
C GLU A 80 -6.90 6.64 -30.77
N LEU A 81 -5.78 5.97 -30.80
CA LEU A 81 -4.61 6.29 -30.00
C LEU A 81 -3.50 6.83 -30.89
N THR A 82 -2.68 7.70 -30.36
CA THR A 82 -1.39 8.02 -30.98
C THR A 82 -0.46 6.79 -30.90
N ASP A 83 0.55 6.72 -31.79
CA ASP A 83 1.53 5.64 -31.77
C ASP A 83 2.20 5.51 -30.39
N GLU A 84 2.51 6.63 -29.73
CA GLU A 84 3.09 6.66 -28.38
C GLU A 84 2.12 6.07 -27.32
N GLN A 85 0.85 6.44 -27.38
CA GLN A 85 -0.17 5.89 -26.47
C GLN A 85 -0.37 4.39 -26.68
N TYR A 86 -0.37 3.95 -27.96
CA TYR A 86 -0.48 2.53 -28.31
C TYR A 86 0.74 1.73 -27.80
N GLU A 87 1.95 2.21 -28.05
CA GLU A 87 3.17 1.57 -27.57
C GLU A 87 3.19 1.46 -26.04
N ARG A 88 2.75 2.49 -25.34
CA ARG A 88 2.67 2.49 -23.89
C ARG A 88 1.69 1.43 -23.38
N LEU A 89 0.50 1.34 -23.96
CA LEU A 89 -0.49 0.32 -23.60
C LEU A 89 0.01 -1.10 -23.94
N GLU A 90 0.65 -1.29 -25.09
CA GLU A 90 1.19 -2.58 -25.47
C GLU A 90 2.34 -3.02 -24.56
N LYS A 91 3.24 -2.12 -24.16
CA LYS A 91 4.27 -2.40 -23.16
C LYS A 91 3.65 -2.76 -21.81
N LYS A 92 2.58 -2.07 -21.40
CA LYS A 92 1.85 -2.43 -20.17
C LYS A 92 1.24 -3.83 -20.28
N ARG A 93 0.58 -4.16 -21.39
CA ARG A 93 0.02 -5.49 -21.65
C ARG A 93 1.09 -6.58 -21.62
N GLN A 94 2.23 -6.34 -22.27
CA GLN A 94 3.35 -7.29 -22.28
C GLN A 94 3.89 -7.54 -20.88
N ARG A 95 4.00 -6.50 -20.04
CA ARG A 95 4.38 -6.63 -18.63
C ARG A 95 3.36 -7.44 -17.85
N GLU A 96 2.07 -7.20 -18.05
CA GLU A 96 1.00 -7.97 -17.41
C GLU A 96 1.01 -9.44 -17.81
N CYS A 97 1.33 -9.75 -19.06
CA CYS A 97 1.51 -11.14 -19.54
C CYS A 97 2.81 -11.80 -19.02
N ALA A 98 3.83 -11.01 -18.67
CA ALA A 98 5.09 -11.51 -18.12
C ALA A 98 5.05 -11.71 -16.61
N ARG A 99 4.01 -11.23 -15.93
CA ARG A 99 3.83 -11.36 -14.48
C ARG A 99 3.86 -12.82 -14.04
N GLY A 100 4.53 -13.07 -12.92
CA GLY A 100 4.60 -14.39 -12.30
C GLY A 100 5.93 -15.12 -12.44
N LYS A 101 6.90 -14.55 -13.18
CA LYS A 101 8.23 -15.18 -13.31
C LYS A 101 9.18 -14.82 -12.14
N GLY A 102 8.92 -13.72 -11.42
CA GLY A 102 9.78 -13.21 -10.35
C GLY A 102 9.21 -13.37 -8.95
N VAL A 103 7.97 -13.85 -8.79
CA VAL A 103 7.35 -14.02 -7.48
C VAL A 103 7.88 -15.27 -6.78
N ARG A 104 8.19 -15.11 -5.51
CA ARG A 104 8.55 -16.19 -4.57
C ARG A 104 7.45 -16.28 -3.52
N PHE A 105 6.58 -17.28 -3.63
CA PHE A 105 5.44 -17.52 -2.74
C PHE A 105 5.01 -18.99 -2.79
N PRO A 106 4.60 -19.62 -1.67
CA PRO A 106 4.74 -19.12 -0.30
C PRO A 106 6.16 -19.33 0.26
N LEU A 107 6.64 -18.39 1.08
CA LEU A 107 7.95 -18.48 1.73
C LEU A 107 7.84 -18.93 3.19
N LYS A 108 6.89 -18.38 3.95
CA LYS A 108 6.69 -18.70 5.37
C LYS A 108 5.26 -18.48 5.79
N LYS A 109 4.66 -19.44 6.48
CA LYS A 109 3.29 -19.38 6.99
C LYS A 109 3.22 -18.81 8.40
N GLY A 110 2.12 -18.10 8.71
CA GLY A 110 1.78 -17.58 10.04
C GLY A 110 2.43 -16.25 10.35
N TYR A 111 2.70 -15.45 9.32
CA TYR A 111 3.24 -14.10 9.43
C TYR A 111 2.52 -13.16 8.46
N ALA A 112 2.15 -11.98 8.96
CA ALA A 112 1.67 -10.86 8.17
C ALA A 112 2.67 -9.70 8.21
N ASP A 113 2.50 -8.71 7.33
CA ASP A 113 3.23 -7.43 7.32
C ASP A 113 4.77 -7.61 7.30
N PRO A 114 5.32 -8.43 6.37
CA PRO A 114 6.73 -8.82 6.43
C PRO A 114 7.68 -7.70 5.99
N VAL A 115 8.70 -7.46 6.79
CA VAL A 115 9.82 -6.56 6.48
C VAL A 115 11.12 -7.36 6.44
N ILE A 116 11.78 -7.35 5.29
CA ILE A 116 13.11 -7.92 5.08
C ILE A 116 14.12 -6.77 5.14
N PHE A 117 15.10 -6.88 6.00
CA PHE A 117 16.02 -5.79 6.29
C PHE A 117 17.46 -6.30 6.43
N GLN A 118 18.39 -5.62 5.77
CA GLN A 118 19.82 -5.87 5.94
C GLN A 118 20.41 -4.87 6.94
N TRP A 119 21.08 -5.40 7.95
CA TRP A 119 21.83 -4.59 8.90
C TRP A 119 23.20 -5.21 9.14
N GLU A 120 24.24 -4.40 8.94
CA GLU A 120 25.63 -4.88 8.97
C GLU A 120 25.82 -6.06 8.01
N ASN A 121 26.23 -7.22 8.51
CA ASN A 121 26.52 -8.41 7.71
C ASN A 121 25.44 -9.49 7.85
N ALA A 122 24.21 -9.13 8.27
CA ALA A 122 23.12 -10.08 8.47
C ALA A 122 21.81 -9.58 7.90
N TRP A 123 20.96 -10.53 7.59
CA TRP A 123 19.57 -10.30 7.16
C TRP A 123 18.62 -10.55 8.31
N TYR A 124 17.57 -9.78 8.36
CA TYR A 124 16.54 -9.85 9.39
C TYR A 124 15.15 -9.90 8.74
N LEU A 125 14.27 -10.72 9.32
CA LEU A 125 12.84 -10.71 9.03
C LEU A 125 12.12 -10.27 10.30
N LEU A 126 11.34 -9.20 10.16
CA LEU A 126 10.44 -8.68 11.18
C LEU A 126 9.03 -8.68 10.59
N ALA A 127 8.05 -9.17 11.35
CA ALA A 127 6.69 -9.32 10.85
C ALA A 127 5.69 -9.40 12.02
N THR A 128 4.43 -9.17 11.74
CA THR A 128 3.33 -9.53 12.65
C THR A 128 3.30 -11.05 12.78
N ASN A 129 3.47 -11.57 14.00
CA ASN A 129 3.57 -13.00 14.25
C ASN A 129 2.21 -13.57 14.70
N GLU A 130 1.44 -14.10 13.74
CA GLU A 130 0.12 -14.68 14.02
C GLU A 130 0.19 -16.00 14.81
N LYS A 131 1.34 -16.69 14.80
CA LYS A 131 1.56 -17.92 15.57
C LYS A 131 1.58 -17.70 17.09
N THR A 132 1.79 -16.45 17.50
CA THR A 132 1.85 -16.05 18.91
C THR A 132 0.69 -15.16 19.32
N ASP A 133 -0.44 -15.22 18.62
CA ASP A 133 -1.61 -14.37 18.85
C ASP A 133 -1.30 -12.87 18.86
N ASN A 134 -0.24 -12.47 18.16
CA ASN A 134 0.22 -11.06 18.07
C ASN A 134 0.51 -10.41 19.43
N ILE A 135 1.11 -11.15 20.36
CA ILE A 135 1.40 -10.69 21.73
C ILE A 135 2.87 -10.32 21.97
N GLY A 136 3.65 -10.14 20.92
CA GLY A 136 5.04 -9.70 20.99
C GLY A 136 5.63 -9.40 19.62
N LEU A 137 6.77 -8.72 19.58
CA LEU A 137 7.59 -8.55 18.39
C LEU A 137 8.68 -9.60 18.37
N TYR A 138 8.81 -10.25 17.21
CA TYR A 138 9.78 -11.32 17.00
C TYR A 138 10.60 -11.03 15.75
N VAL A 139 11.88 -11.33 15.80
CA VAL A 139 12.81 -11.15 14.70
C VAL A 139 13.52 -12.45 14.38
N ARG A 140 13.74 -12.74 13.11
CA ARG A 140 14.58 -13.83 12.63
C ARG A 140 15.86 -13.23 12.05
N LYS A 141 17.01 -13.89 12.27
CA LYS A 141 18.32 -13.45 11.78
C LYS A 141 18.96 -14.59 10.99
N ALA A 142 19.53 -14.26 9.84
CA ALA A 142 20.22 -15.22 8.97
C ALA A 142 21.38 -14.57 8.22
N SER A 143 22.23 -15.38 7.58
CA SER A 143 23.33 -14.91 6.73
C SER A 143 22.89 -14.52 5.35
N ASP A 144 21.77 -15.05 4.88
CA ASP A 144 21.13 -14.75 3.58
C ASP A 144 19.60 -14.71 3.71
N ILE A 145 18.95 -14.19 2.65
CA ILE A 145 17.49 -14.00 2.64
C ILE A 145 16.74 -15.34 2.68
N ASP A 146 17.23 -16.38 2.02
CA ASP A 146 16.54 -17.66 1.93
C ASP A 146 16.50 -18.38 3.28
N GLU A 147 17.59 -18.30 4.04
CA GLU A 147 17.64 -18.83 5.38
C GLU A 147 16.64 -18.16 6.34
N LEU A 148 16.23 -16.92 6.11
CA LEU A 148 15.21 -16.24 6.93
C LEU A 148 13.91 -17.05 7.01
N PHE A 149 13.58 -17.78 5.95
CA PHE A 149 12.32 -18.53 5.84
C PHE A 149 12.44 -19.99 6.26
N ALA A 150 13.67 -20.50 6.47
CA ALA A 150 13.89 -21.88 6.86
C ALA A 150 13.25 -22.22 8.22
N GLU A 151 12.71 -23.43 8.38
CA GLU A 151 12.11 -23.87 9.65
C GLU A 151 13.14 -23.92 10.80
N THR A 152 14.39 -24.16 10.48
CA THR A 152 15.50 -24.24 11.44
C THR A 152 15.97 -22.88 11.94
N THR A 153 15.65 -21.78 11.25
CA THR A 153 16.09 -20.44 11.65
C THR A 153 15.40 -20.00 12.93
N LYS A 154 16.22 -19.67 13.91
CA LYS A 154 15.74 -19.25 15.23
C LYS A 154 15.01 -17.92 15.17
N GLU A 155 13.95 -17.82 15.95
CA GLU A 155 13.19 -16.63 16.18
C GLU A 155 13.46 -16.07 17.58
N TYR A 156 13.66 -14.76 17.68
CA TYR A 156 13.99 -14.08 18.92
C TYR A 156 12.88 -13.08 19.25
N ARG A 157 12.32 -13.19 20.45
CA ARG A 157 11.39 -12.19 20.95
C ARG A 157 12.16 -10.96 21.43
N ILE A 158 11.88 -9.80 20.84
CA ILE A 158 12.55 -8.52 21.15
C ILE A 158 11.67 -7.56 21.96
N LEU A 159 10.36 -7.76 21.94
CA LEU A 159 9.41 -7.06 22.79
C LEU A 159 8.27 -8.00 23.17
N GLY A 160 7.84 -7.99 24.40
CA GLY A 160 6.74 -8.81 24.88
C GLY A 160 5.66 -7.98 25.59
N GLN A 161 4.60 -8.66 26.01
CA GLN A 161 3.55 -8.05 26.80
C GLN A 161 4.10 -7.37 28.06
N ASN A 162 3.51 -6.21 28.38
CA ASN A 162 3.81 -5.46 29.59
C ASN A 162 2.56 -4.73 30.09
N LYS A 163 1.90 -5.31 31.08
CA LYS A 163 0.66 -4.74 31.66
C LYS A 163 0.85 -3.35 32.27
N LYS A 164 2.05 -3.03 32.77
CA LYS A 164 2.33 -1.69 33.36
C LYS A 164 2.43 -0.58 32.31
N LYS A 165 2.64 -0.98 31.05
CA LYS A 165 2.75 -0.07 29.90
C LYS A 165 1.56 -0.17 28.95
N ASP A 166 0.52 -0.94 29.32
CA ASP A 166 -0.63 -1.24 28.47
C ASP A 166 -0.26 -1.92 27.13
N PHE A 167 0.84 -2.66 27.11
CA PHE A 167 1.25 -3.48 25.98
C PHE A 167 0.67 -4.88 26.12
N ILE A 168 -0.53 -5.10 25.62
CA ILE A 168 -1.28 -6.33 25.86
C ILE A 168 -1.43 -7.18 24.60
N LYS A 169 -1.79 -6.57 23.47
CA LYS A 169 -2.10 -7.24 22.21
C LYS A 169 -1.87 -6.34 21.00
N CYS A 170 -2.08 -6.85 19.80
CA CYS A 170 -1.91 -6.10 18.55
C CYS A 170 -0.49 -5.56 18.40
N PHE A 171 0.52 -6.42 18.61
CA PHE A 171 1.89 -6.11 18.26
C PHE A 171 2.03 -6.28 16.75
N TRP A 172 1.58 -5.24 16.00
CA TRP A 172 1.33 -5.31 14.57
C TRP A 172 2.27 -4.44 13.76
N ALA A 173 2.43 -4.83 12.49
CA ALA A 173 3.11 -4.10 11.44
C ALA A 173 4.44 -3.46 11.88
N PRO A 174 5.36 -4.24 12.43
CA PRO A 174 6.64 -3.70 12.85
C PRO A 174 7.57 -3.48 11.65
N GLU A 175 8.17 -2.29 11.56
CA GLU A 175 9.11 -1.92 10.50
C GLU A 175 10.46 -1.49 11.06
N PHE A 176 11.57 -1.90 10.40
CA PHE A 176 12.91 -1.37 10.65
C PHE A 176 13.14 -0.07 9.87
N HIS A 177 13.67 0.94 10.56
CA HIS A 177 14.08 2.20 9.92
C HIS A 177 15.38 2.73 10.51
N VAL A 178 16.21 3.33 9.65
CA VAL A 178 17.39 4.10 10.09
C VAL A 178 17.01 5.58 10.14
N ILE A 179 16.89 6.13 11.33
CA ILE A 179 16.51 7.53 11.55
C ILE A 179 17.65 8.22 12.31
N GLY A 180 18.20 9.29 11.74
CA GLY A 180 19.34 10.01 12.33
C GLY A 180 20.57 9.12 12.58
N GLY A 181 20.83 8.16 11.69
CA GLY A 181 21.93 7.21 11.80
C GLY A 181 21.76 6.12 12.88
N ARG A 182 20.58 5.99 13.49
CA ARG A 182 20.25 4.99 14.51
C ARG A 182 19.16 4.06 14.02
N LEU A 183 19.22 2.80 14.41
CA LEU A 183 18.20 1.81 14.08
C LEU A 183 17.00 1.93 15.02
N TRP A 184 15.81 1.97 14.41
CA TRP A 184 14.52 2.03 15.08
C TRP A 184 13.61 0.91 14.60
N ILE A 185 12.67 0.51 15.44
CA ILE A 185 11.49 -0.25 15.06
C ILE A 185 10.27 0.62 15.32
N LEU A 186 9.44 0.79 14.28
CA LEU A 186 8.13 1.39 14.35
C LEU A 186 7.11 0.26 14.39
N PHE A 187 6.07 0.34 15.23
CA PHE A 187 5.09 -0.73 15.40
C PHE A 187 3.79 -0.21 16.02
N ALA A 188 2.73 -0.99 15.94
CA ALA A 188 1.51 -0.75 16.68
C ALA A 188 1.39 -1.70 17.87
N VAL A 189 0.76 -1.22 18.94
CA VAL A 189 0.39 -2.05 20.10
C VAL A 189 -0.86 -1.49 20.77
N SER A 190 -1.66 -2.38 21.37
CA SER A 190 -2.91 -2.04 22.04
C SER A 190 -2.89 -2.49 23.50
N ALA A 191 -3.57 -1.69 24.33
CA ALA A 191 -4.01 -2.10 25.66
C ALA A 191 -5.05 -3.25 25.60
N ASP A 192 -5.60 -3.63 26.74
CA ASP A 192 -6.64 -4.66 26.81
C ASP A 192 -7.91 -4.25 26.03
N GLN A 193 -8.35 -3.00 26.19
CA GLN A 193 -9.30 -2.42 25.26
C GLN A 193 -8.63 -2.24 23.89
N TRP A 194 -9.24 -2.78 22.84
CA TRP A 194 -8.70 -2.69 21.49
C TRP A 194 -8.64 -1.23 21.01
N LYS A 195 -7.43 -0.69 21.01
CA LYS A 195 -7.11 0.68 20.60
C LYS A 195 -5.64 0.77 20.20
N PRO A 196 -5.21 0.12 19.13
CA PRO A 196 -3.81 0.16 18.72
C PRO A 196 -3.34 1.59 18.47
N GLN A 197 -2.12 1.88 18.91
CA GLN A 197 -1.43 3.15 18.71
C GLN A 197 -0.02 2.90 18.17
N CYS A 198 0.50 3.85 17.41
CA CYS A 198 1.87 3.81 16.90
C CYS A 198 2.89 4.08 18.00
N TYR A 199 3.87 3.21 18.09
CA TYR A 199 5.04 3.33 18.95
C TYR A 199 6.32 3.18 18.13
N MET A 200 7.43 3.62 18.70
CA MET A 200 8.75 3.32 18.17
C MET A 200 9.75 3.08 19.30
N MET A 201 10.73 2.21 19.05
CA MET A 201 11.83 1.95 19.97
C MET A 201 13.15 1.95 19.22
N ARG A 202 14.22 2.38 19.90
CA ARG A 202 15.55 2.55 19.32
C ARG A 202 16.51 1.47 19.81
N LEU A 203 17.33 0.96 18.92
CA LEU A 203 18.44 0.09 19.31
C LEU A 203 19.51 0.91 20.05
N LYS A 204 19.98 0.42 21.18
CA LYS A 204 21.11 1.01 21.92
C LYS A 204 22.37 1.00 21.04
N GLU A 205 23.27 1.91 21.30
CA GLU A 205 24.55 1.94 20.58
C GLU A 205 25.36 0.69 20.86
N GLY A 206 25.80 0.02 19.79
CA GLY A 206 26.48 -1.29 19.89
C GLY A 206 25.60 -2.45 20.33
N GLY A 207 24.27 -2.25 20.39
CA GLY A 207 23.32 -3.29 20.79
C GLY A 207 23.07 -4.32 19.69
N GLU A 208 22.62 -5.51 20.08
CA GLU A 208 22.26 -6.64 19.22
C GLU A 208 20.74 -6.65 18.97
N ILE A 209 20.31 -6.66 17.71
CA ILE A 209 18.88 -6.65 17.31
C ILE A 209 18.09 -7.77 17.99
N CYS A 210 18.69 -8.96 18.11
CA CYS A 210 18.03 -10.15 18.67
C CYS A 210 17.97 -10.15 20.21
N ASN A 211 18.54 -9.16 20.88
CA ASN A 211 18.55 -9.09 22.34
C ASN A 211 17.52 -8.06 22.83
N THR A 212 16.54 -8.52 23.60
CA THR A 212 15.49 -7.66 24.19
C THR A 212 16.05 -6.48 25.00
N GLU A 213 17.14 -6.72 25.75
CA GLU A 213 17.73 -5.73 26.66
C GLU A 213 18.49 -4.61 25.90
N ASP A 214 18.78 -4.80 24.62
CA ASP A 214 19.49 -3.81 23.81
C ASP A 214 18.55 -2.82 23.13
N TRP A 215 17.27 -2.97 23.29
CA TRP A 215 16.28 -1.99 22.84
C TRP A 215 15.96 -0.99 23.96
N GLU A 216 15.91 0.28 23.59
CA GLU A 216 15.44 1.34 24.50
C GLU A 216 13.94 1.20 24.74
N GLU A 217 13.45 1.90 25.76
CA GLU A 217 12.04 1.94 26.06
C GLU A 217 11.24 2.52 24.87
N ALA A 218 10.19 1.82 24.49
CA ALA A 218 9.30 2.27 23.42
C ALA A 218 8.61 3.60 23.76
N LYS A 219 8.54 4.47 22.78
CA LYS A 219 7.91 5.80 22.85
C LYS A 219 6.62 5.80 22.05
N LEU A 220 5.53 6.27 22.66
CA LEU A 220 4.30 6.58 21.93
C LEU A 220 4.57 7.71 20.94
N VAL A 221 4.10 7.55 19.71
CA VAL A 221 4.16 8.63 18.73
C VAL A 221 3.08 9.66 19.04
N VAL A 222 3.48 10.92 19.10
CA VAL A 222 2.62 12.03 19.51
C VAL A 222 2.71 13.20 18.53
N ASP A 223 1.69 14.04 18.55
CA ASP A 223 1.66 15.28 17.77
C ASP A 223 2.62 16.35 18.33
N GLN A 224 2.58 17.56 17.77
CA GLN A 224 3.38 18.70 18.21
C GLN A 224 3.09 19.12 19.66
N ALA A 225 1.87 18.92 20.14
CA ALA A 225 1.46 19.25 21.51
C ALA A 225 1.80 18.13 22.51
N GLY A 226 2.22 16.94 22.02
CA GLY A 226 2.48 15.77 22.85
C GLY A 226 1.23 14.92 23.11
N ILE A 227 0.21 15.07 22.28
CA ILE A 227 -1.03 14.30 22.33
C ILE A 227 -0.90 13.05 21.43
N PRO A 228 -1.43 11.86 21.81
CA PRO A 228 -1.47 10.69 20.95
C PRO A 228 -2.08 11.00 19.58
N LEU A 229 -1.54 10.41 18.51
CA LEU A 229 -2.01 10.65 17.13
C LEU A 229 -3.50 10.37 16.96
N ALA A 230 -4.01 9.33 17.60
CA ALA A 230 -5.42 8.97 17.56
C ALA A 230 -6.05 9.09 18.94
N LYS A 231 -6.65 10.23 19.25
CA LYS A 231 -7.27 10.50 20.53
C LYS A 231 -8.51 9.63 20.78
N ASP A 232 -9.42 9.55 19.80
CA ASP A 232 -10.69 8.81 19.87
C ASP A 232 -10.78 7.70 18.82
N GLY A 233 -9.63 7.22 18.32
CA GLY A 233 -9.52 6.23 17.28
C GLY A 233 -8.29 5.36 17.44
N ILE A 234 -7.79 4.87 16.32
CA ILE A 234 -6.58 4.05 16.23
C ILE A 234 -5.57 4.66 15.29
N SER A 235 -4.28 4.44 15.57
CA SER A 235 -3.17 4.71 14.67
C SER A 235 -2.29 3.46 14.59
N LEU A 236 -1.95 3.03 13.38
CA LEU A 236 -1.17 1.81 13.15
C LEU A 236 -0.37 1.90 11.85
N ASP A 237 0.43 0.89 11.56
CA ASP A 237 1.15 0.70 10.30
C ASP A 237 1.99 1.92 9.92
N MET A 238 2.87 2.32 10.81
CA MET A 238 3.68 3.51 10.61
C MET A 238 4.97 3.22 9.88
N THR A 239 5.21 3.94 8.81
CA THR A 239 6.48 3.96 8.09
C THR A 239 7.19 5.30 8.19
N HIS A 240 8.47 5.33 7.87
CA HIS A 240 9.31 6.52 7.83
C HIS A 240 10.09 6.60 6.51
N PHE A 241 10.28 7.82 6.03
CA PHE A 241 11.22 8.11 4.95
C PHE A 241 11.83 9.50 5.10
N SER A 242 12.98 9.71 4.44
CA SER A 242 13.67 11.02 4.39
C SER A 242 13.80 11.49 2.95
N VAL A 243 13.47 12.75 2.70
CA VAL A 243 13.61 13.42 1.41
C VAL A 243 14.13 14.83 1.64
N GLY A 244 15.18 15.22 0.90
CA GLY A 244 15.74 16.57 0.98
C GLY A 244 16.21 16.99 2.39
N GLY A 245 16.64 16.02 3.20
CA GLY A 245 17.06 16.25 4.59
C GLY A 245 15.88 16.43 5.58
N MET A 246 14.65 16.19 5.13
CA MET A 246 13.44 16.22 5.97
C MET A 246 12.95 14.81 6.21
N ASP A 247 12.59 14.52 7.46
CA ASP A 247 12.01 13.24 7.89
C ASP A 247 10.49 13.30 7.91
N TYR A 248 9.85 12.26 7.40
CA TYR A 248 8.40 12.12 7.33
C TYR A 248 7.96 10.80 7.95
N LEU A 249 6.81 10.83 8.63
CA LEU A 249 6.07 9.65 9.06
C LEU A 249 4.77 9.57 8.26
N VAL A 250 4.42 8.35 7.83
CA VAL A 250 3.12 8.04 7.23
C VAL A 250 2.52 6.87 8.00
N TRP A 251 1.22 6.93 8.28
CA TRP A 251 0.54 5.91 9.07
C TRP A 251 -0.92 5.75 8.69
N SER A 252 -1.51 4.62 9.05
CA SER A 252 -2.94 4.40 9.03
C SER A 252 -3.62 5.04 10.23
N TYR A 253 -4.73 5.73 9.97
CA TYR A 253 -5.54 6.41 10.99
C TYR A 253 -7.02 6.14 10.76
N ARG A 254 -7.76 5.84 11.85
CA ARG A 254 -9.19 5.56 11.80
C ARG A 254 -9.88 6.10 13.03
N GLU A 255 -10.99 6.80 12.84
CA GLU A 255 -11.83 7.34 13.91
C GLU A 255 -13.19 6.65 13.97
N HIS A 256 -13.83 6.77 15.12
CA HIS A 256 -15.19 6.29 15.35
C HIS A 256 -15.40 4.80 15.04
N THR A 257 -14.36 3.99 15.21
CA THR A 257 -14.34 2.57 14.87
C THR A 257 -15.55 1.81 15.42
N GLY A 258 -16.24 1.10 14.52
CA GLY A 258 -17.42 0.30 14.88
C GLY A 258 -18.69 1.10 15.14
N THR A 259 -18.72 2.38 14.81
CA THR A 259 -19.93 3.23 14.89
C THR A 259 -20.41 3.62 13.48
N PRO A 260 -21.62 4.19 13.33
CA PRO A 260 -22.08 4.71 12.04
C PRO A 260 -21.23 5.85 11.46
N LEU A 261 -20.37 6.47 12.26
CA LEU A 261 -19.45 7.53 11.85
C LEU A 261 -18.04 7.00 11.57
N ASP A 262 -17.84 5.70 11.53
CA ASP A 262 -16.55 5.06 11.26
C ASP A 262 -15.95 5.56 9.94
N THR A 263 -14.77 6.16 10.01
CA THR A 263 -14.11 6.76 8.85
C THR A 263 -13.49 5.74 7.92
N GLY A 264 -13.35 4.49 8.37
CA GLY A 264 -12.41 3.57 7.77
C GLY A 264 -10.95 4.00 7.98
N SER A 265 -10.01 3.17 7.57
CA SER A 265 -8.58 3.48 7.65
C SER A 265 -8.17 4.41 6.50
N MET A 266 -7.47 5.47 6.84
CA MET A 266 -6.98 6.50 5.92
C MET A 266 -5.49 6.71 6.17
N LEU A 267 -4.73 7.13 5.16
CA LEU A 267 -3.32 7.47 5.34
C LEU A 267 -3.14 8.94 5.71
N TYR A 268 -2.35 9.17 6.73
CA TYR A 268 -1.90 10.50 7.14
C TYR A 268 -0.39 10.61 7.01
N ILE A 269 0.09 11.83 6.77
CA ILE A 269 1.50 12.18 6.70
C ILE A 269 1.81 13.38 7.56
N ALA A 270 2.99 13.40 8.19
CA ALA A 270 3.53 14.56 8.87
C ALA A 270 5.06 14.56 8.87
N LYS A 271 5.67 15.71 9.12
CA LYS A 271 7.10 15.83 9.36
C LYS A 271 7.45 15.42 10.78
N THR A 272 8.66 14.91 10.95
CA THR A 272 9.28 14.65 12.25
C THR A 272 10.73 15.15 12.28
N ASP A 273 11.44 14.93 13.38
CA ASP A 273 12.84 15.29 13.57
C ASP A 273 13.62 14.05 14.03
N ALA A 274 14.72 13.76 13.36
CA ALA A 274 15.57 12.60 13.67
C ALA A 274 16.04 12.52 15.14
N LYS A 275 16.08 13.63 15.86
CA LYS A 275 16.44 13.66 17.29
C LYS A 275 15.32 13.15 18.19
N LYS A 276 14.07 13.36 17.78
CA LYS A 276 12.86 12.92 18.50
C LYS A 276 11.80 12.41 17.52
N PRO A 277 12.09 11.31 16.78
CA PRO A 277 11.22 10.90 15.67
C PRO A 277 9.81 10.48 16.12
N TRP A 278 9.59 10.22 17.41
CA TRP A 278 8.28 9.95 18.00
C TRP A 278 7.41 11.19 18.23
N LYS A 279 7.89 12.39 17.86
CA LYS A 279 7.14 13.64 18.01
C LYS A 279 7.07 14.36 16.67
N LEU A 280 5.83 14.63 16.22
CA LEU A 280 5.62 15.36 14.97
C LEU A 280 6.12 16.80 15.08
N THR A 281 6.60 17.35 13.98
CA THR A 281 7.06 18.74 13.84
C THR A 281 6.17 19.57 12.90
N SER A 282 5.17 18.93 12.28
CA SER A 282 4.13 19.59 11.49
C SER A 282 2.75 19.10 11.89
N GLU A 283 1.71 19.79 11.42
CA GLU A 283 0.34 19.28 11.46
C GLU A 283 0.25 17.96 10.67
N MET A 284 -0.71 17.13 11.07
CA MET A 284 -1.06 15.91 10.36
C MET A 284 -1.87 16.24 9.11
N THR A 285 -1.45 15.75 7.97
CA THR A 285 -2.18 15.93 6.70
C THR A 285 -2.79 14.61 6.24
N LEU A 286 -4.08 14.63 5.92
CA LEU A 286 -4.75 13.51 5.28
C LEU A 286 -4.17 13.32 3.86
N LEU A 287 -3.48 12.20 3.65
CA LEU A 287 -2.79 11.89 2.40
C LEU A 287 -3.69 11.11 1.43
N SER A 288 -4.38 10.09 1.92
CA SER A 288 -5.20 9.20 1.09
C SER A 288 -6.42 8.68 1.83
N ARG A 289 -7.55 8.65 1.12
CA ARG A 289 -8.78 7.98 1.54
C ARG A 289 -9.07 6.78 0.65
N PRO A 290 -9.75 5.75 1.15
CA PRO A 290 -10.21 4.62 0.36
C PRO A 290 -11.40 5.04 -0.54
N LEU A 291 -11.10 5.52 -1.74
CA LEU A 291 -12.09 6.07 -2.69
C LEU A 291 -12.44 5.09 -3.81
N TYR A 292 -11.58 4.09 -4.06
CA TYR A 292 -11.78 3.14 -5.16
C TYR A 292 -12.52 1.89 -4.69
N GLY A 293 -13.24 1.24 -5.61
CA GLY A 293 -14.03 0.05 -5.31
C GLY A 293 -13.21 -1.09 -4.72
N TRP A 294 -11.97 -1.29 -5.18
CA TRP A 294 -11.07 -2.32 -4.68
C TRP A 294 -10.57 -2.06 -3.24
N GLU A 295 -10.62 -0.82 -2.79
CA GLU A 295 -10.27 -0.42 -1.42
C GLU A 295 -11.44 -0.63 -0.42
N ASN A 296 -12.65 -0.91 -0.93
CA ASN A 296 -13.91 -0.95 -0.19
C ASN A 296 -14.64 -2.29 -0.37
N VAL A 297 -13.91 -3.40 -0.43
CA VAL A 297 -14.49 -4.72 -0.65
C VAL A 297 -15.06 -5.29 0.64
N ASN A 298 -16.16 -6.01 0.55
CA ASN A 298 -16.82 -6.71 1.67
C ASN A 298 -17.18 -5.82 2.87
N GLY A 299 -17.48 -4.53 2.62
CA GLY A 299 -17.81 -3.58 3.68
C GLY A 299 -16.61 -3.04 4.45
N THR A 300 -15.40 -3.36 4.02
CA THR A 300 -14.15 -2.76 4.51
C THR A 300 -13.96 -1.40 3.85
N ILE A 301 -13.48 -0.42 4.59
CA ILE A 301 -13.10 0.91 4.10
C ILE A 301 -11.65 1.10 4.52
N ASN A 302 -10.71 0.86 3.60
CA ASN A 302 -9.32 0.65 4.03
C ASN A 302 -8.26 1.17 3.08
N ASN A 303 -7.40 2.07 3.60
CA ASN A 303 -6.04 2.33 3.15
C ASN A 303 -5.11 2.17 4.35
N GLU A 304 -4.22 1.19 4.32
CA GLU A 304 -3.32 0.86 5.42
C GLU A 304 -1.95 0.40 4.94
N GLY A 305 -1.04 0.03 5.83
CA GLY A 305 0.25 -0.55 5.51
C GLY A 305 1.11 0.29 4.57
N PRO A 306 1.28 1.61 4.79
CA PRO A 306 2.13 2.42 3.91
C PRO A 306 3.59 2.01 4.06
N ASN A 307 4.33 1.90 2.93
CA ASN A 307 5.78 1.74 2.94
C ASN A 307 6.40 2.47 1.75
N ALA A 308 7.53 3.14 1.95
CA ALA A 308 8.08 4.10 1.00
C ALA A 308 9.32 3.61 0.27
N LEU A 309 9.38 3.89 -1.03
CA LEU A 309 10.55 3.75 -1.90
C LEU A 309 10.95 5.11 -2.45
N VAL A 310 12.07 5.66 -1.97
CA VAL A 310 12.60 6.95 -2.44
C VAL A 310 13.56 6.71 -3.60
N ARG A 311 13.43 7.52 -4.66
CA ARG A 311 14.31 7.57 -5.83
C ARG A 311 14.83 8.98 -6.03
N GLU A 312 15.72 9.17 -7.03
CA GLU A 312 16.37 10.46 -7.28
C GLU A 312 15.38 11.60 -7.55
N ASP A 313 14.29 11.32 -8.25
CA ASP A 313 13.29 12.30 -8.68
C ASP A 313 11.90 12.09 -8.05
N LYS A 314 11.62 10.89 -7.59
CA LYS A 314 10.28 10.50 -7.09
C LYS A 314 10.32 9.71 -5.80
N ILE A 315 9.21 9.81 -5.08
CA ILE A 315 8.87 8.88 -4.01
C ILE A 315 7.65 8.06 -4.42
N TYR A 316 7.71 6.77 -4.13
CA TYR A 316 6.60 5.84 -4.26
C TYR A 316 6.21 5.36 -2.88
N LEU A 317 4.94 5.40 -2.58
CA LEU A 317 4.37 4.90 -1.34
C LEU A 317 3.42 3.74 -1.70
N ALA A 318 3.84 2.51 -1.41
CA ALA A 318 2.94 1.38 -1.45
C ALA A 318 1.97 1.47 -0.27
N TYR A 319 0.75 1.03 -0.46
CA TYR A 319 -0.25 0.92 0.60
C TYR A 319 -1.19 -0.24 0.27
N ALA A 320 -1.86 -0.76 1.26
CA ALA A 320 -2.84 -1.82 1.06
C ALA A 320 -4.27 -1.29 1.16
N GLY A 321 -5.17 -1.93 0.45
CA GLY A 321 -6.60 -1.63 0.45
C GLY A 321 -7.46 -2.87 0.34
N GLY A 322 -8.69 -2.79 0.84
CA GLY A 322 -9.61 -3.91 0.93
C GLY A 322 -9.53 -4.64 2.26
N ASP A 323 -10.06 -5.86 2.32
CA ASP A 323 -10.10 -6.69 3.51
C ASP A 323 -8.79 -7.46 3.69
N ALA A 324 -8.03 -7.15 4.73
CA ALA A 324 -6.73 -7.77 5.05
C ALA A 324 -6.77 -9.31 5.18
N ARG A 325 -7.95 -9.89 5.31
CA ARG A 325 -8.19 -11.34 5.39
C ARG A 325 -8.96 -11.88 4.19
N GLY A 326 -9.06 -11.10 3.14
CA GLY A 326 -9.77 -11.46 1.93
C GLY A 326 -8.85 -11.62 0.72
N TYR A 327 -9.20 -12.51 -0.19
CA TYR A 327 -8.43 -12.74 -1.43
C TYR A 327 -8.32 -11.48 -2.31
N THR A 328 -9.16 -10.49 -2.09
CA THR A 328 -9.18 -9.21 -2.82
C THR A 328 -8.31 -8.12 -2.19
N TYR A 329 -7.68 -8.38 -1.04
CA TYR A 329 -6.68 -7.47 -0.48
C TYR A 329 -5.62 -7.17 -1.52
N SER A 330 -5.21 -5.92 -1.65
CA SER A 330 -4.41 -5.50 -2.80
C SER A 330 -3.47 -4.37 -2.42
N THR A 331 -2.36 -4.25 -3.14
CA THR A 331 -1.41 -3.15 -2.97
C THR A 331 -1.64 -2.08 -4.02
N GLY A 332 -1.85 -0.83 -3.59
CA GLY A 332 -1.87 0.36 -4.43
C GLY A 332 -0.58 1.16 -4.32
N ILE A 333 -0.40 2.12 -5.22
CA ILE A 333 0.75 3.04 -5.23
C ILE A 333 0.27 4.48 -5.24
N LEU A 334 0.86 5.28 -4.35
CA LEU A 334 0.90 6.73 -4.42
C LEU A 334 2.29 7.14 -4.89
N SER A 335 2.42 8.18 -5.70
CA SER A 335 3.72 8.72 -6.08
C SER A 335 3.71 10.23 -6.08
N ALA A 336 4.86 10.84 -5.75
CA ALA A 336 5.05 12.28 -5.78
C ALA A 336 6.48 12.61 -6.25
N ASP A 337 6.68 13.82 -6.78
CA ASP A 337 7.99 14.37 -7.02
C ASP A 337 8.66 14.71 -5.68
N ILE A 338 9.93 14.39 -5.51
CA ILE A 338 10.66 14.66 -4.26
C ILE A 338 10.82 16.14 -3.96
N THR A 339 10.69 17.01 -4.96
CA THR A 339 10.76 18.48 -4.82
C THR A 339 9.42 19.11 -4.48
N ALA A 340 8.34 18.33 -4.53
CA ALA A 340 7.00 18.80 -4.20
C ALA A 340 6.81 19.00 -2.68
N ASN A 341 5.79 19.75 -2.33
CA ASN A 341 5.34 19.79 -0.93
C ASN A 341 4.62 18.49 -0.57
N LEU A 342 5.34 17.54 0.03
CA LEU A 342 4.81 16.23 0.37
C LEU A 342 3.69 16.25 1.44
N LEU A 343 3.50 17.38 2.13
CA LEU A 343 2.34 17.58 3.01
C LEU A 343 1.10 18.09 2.24
N ASP A 344 1.18 18.29 0.94
CA ASP A 344 0.02 18.58 0.11
C ASP A 344 -0.46 17.29 -0.56
N ALA A 345 -1.66 16.84 -0.22
CA ALA A 345 -2.24 15.64 -0.83
C ALA A 345 -2.37 15.75 -2.37
N ALA A 346 -2.51 16.97 -2.91
CA ALA A 346 -2.58 17.20 -4.35
C ALA A 346 -1.25 16.97 -5.08
N ALA A 347 -0.13 16.95 -4.36
CA ALA A 347 1.18 16.60 -4.90
C ALA A 347 1.33 15.10 -5.18
N TRP A 348 0.46 14.28 -4.60
CA TRP A 348 0.51 12.82 -4.72
C TRP A 348 -0.45 12.31 -5.78
N LYS A 349 0.08 11.48 -6.66
CA LYS A 349 -0.66 10.79 -7.70
C LYS A 349 -1.03 9.39 -7.21
N LYS A 350 -2.31 9.12 -7.04
CA LYS A 350 -2.83 7.81 -6.60
C LYS A 350 -3.23 7.00 -7.82
N GLN A 351 -2.68 5.78 -7.97
CA GLN A 351 -3.10 4.86 -9.03
C GLN A 351 -4.54 4.41 -8.80
N THR A 352 -5.34 4.36 -9.87
CA THR A 352 -6.76 3.99 -9.79
C THR A 352 -7.00 2.49 -9.65
N THR A 353 -6.06 1.69 -10.15
CA THR A 353 -6.08 0.23 -10.07
C THR A 353 -4.97 -0.25 -9.15
N PRO A 354 -5.13 -1.39 -8.47
CA PRO A 354 -4.06 -1.93 -7.65
C PRO A 354 -2.85 -2.31 -8.53
N ALA A 355 -1.65 -2.04 -8.02
CA ALA A 355 -0.41 -2.43 -8.65
C ALA A 355 -0.12 -3.93 -8.43
N LEU A 356 -0.62 -4.48 -7.30
CA LEU A 356 -0.49 -5.89 -6.96
C LEU A 356 -1.83 -6.40 -6.41
N SER A 357 -2.36 -7.48 -6.97
CA SER A 357 -3.64 -8.07 -6.60
C SER A 357 -3.65 -9.57 -6.90
N PHE A 358 -4.73 -10.26 -6.60
CA PHE A 358 -4.88 -11.69 -6.91
C PHE A 358 -4.81 -12.02 -8.41
N TYR A 359 -4.93 -11.03 -9.29
CA TYR A 359 -4.68 -11.20 -10.73
C TYR A 359 -3.20 -11.12 -11.11
N SER A 360 -2.33 -10.66 -10.21
CA SER A 360 -0.92 -10.41 -10.54
C SER A 360 -0.10 -11.67 -10.66
N PHE A 361 -0.35 -12.67 -9.78
CA PHE A 361 0.42 -13.90 -9.73
C PHE A 361 -0.50 -15.10 -9.50
N HIS A 362 -0.28 -16.18 -10.25
CA HIS A 362 -1.07 -17.39 -10.09
C HIS A 362 -0.89 -18.01 -8.71
N GLY A 363 -2.00 -18.31 -8.02
CA GLY A 363 -1.97 -18.95 -6.69
C GLY A 363 -1.59 -18.01 -5.54
N VAL A 364 -1.56 -16.70 -5.77
CA VAL A 364 -1.33 -15.67 -4.75
C VAL A 364 -2.61 -14.87 -4.58
N TYR A 365 -3.24 -14.95 -3.43
CA TYR A 365 -4.52 -14.32 -3.14
C TYR A 365 -4.35 -13.27 -2.05
N GLY A 366 -4.91 -12.08 -2.25
CA GLY A 366 -4.85 -10.99 -1.29
C GLY A 366 -3.43 -10.46 -1.01
N PRO A 367 -2.57 -10.22 -2.02
CA PRO A 367 -1.22 -9.72 -1.77
C PRO A 367 -1.24 -8.25 -1.36
N GLY A 368 -0.89 -7.98 -0.12
CA GLY A 368 -0.89 -6.63 0.44
C GLY A 368 0.02 -6.48 1.65
N HIS A 369 0.02 -5.28 2.21
CA HIS A 369 0.73 -4.85 3.40
C HIS A 369 2.18 -5.36 3.43
N GLY A 370 3.01 -4.77 2.61
CA GLY A 370 4.39 -5.20 2.42
C GLY A 370 5.38 -4.05 2.54
N ALA A 371 6.66 -4.38 2.38
CA ALA A 371 7.74 -3.43 2.50
C ALA A 371 8.74 -3.57 1.35
N PHE A 372 9.25 -2.43 0.88
CA PHE A 372 10.35 -2.39 -0.07
C PHE A 372 11.67 -2.76 0.61
N TYR A 373 12.48 -3.53 -0.10
CA TYR A 373 13.84 -3.85 0.32
C TYR A 373 14.75 -4.04 -0.90
N LYS A 374 16.06 -4.03 -0.68
CA LYS A 374 17.04 -4.43 -1.71
C LYS A 374 17.49 -5.86 -1.42
N ASP A 375 17.49 -6.70 -2.46
CA ASP A 375 18.03 -8.05 -2.33
C ASP A 375 19.58 -8.06 -2.31
N GLU A 376 20.17 -9.22 -2.22
CA GLU A 376 21.63 -9.44 -2.18
C GLU A 376 22.35 -8.96 -3.44
N GLN A 377 21.63 -8.81 -4.56
CA GLN A 377 22.14 -8.26 -5.81
C GLN A 377 21.86 -6.75 -5.94
N GLY A 378 21.32 -6.10 -4.90
CA GLY A 378 20.97 -4.69 -4.89
C GLY A 378 19.73 -4.34 -5.72
N ARG A 379 18.93 -5.33 -6.13
CA ARG A 379 17.69 -5.12 -6.89
C ARG A 379 16.58 -4.71 -5.92
N ASP A 380 15.67 -3.87 -6.41
CA ASP A 380 14.50 -3.50 -5.64
C ASP A 380 13.50 -4.65 -5.63
N CYS A 381 13.06 -4.98 -4.43
CA CYS A 381 12.10 -6.03 -4.15
C CYS A 381 11.01 -5.51 -3.20
N PHE A 382 9.90 -6.23 -3.16
CA PHE A 382 8.79 -5.98 -2.26
C PHE A 382 8.38 -7.27 -1.58
N SER A 383 8.38 -7.29 -0.26
CA SER A 383 7.79 -8.35 0.53
C SER A 383 6.31 -8.06 0.74
N PHE A 384 5.48 -9.07 0.86
CA PHE A 384 4.04 -8.93 1.11
C PHE A 384 3.54 -10.14 1.87
N HIS A 385 2.37 -10.03 2.50
CA HIS A 385 1.66 -11.23 2.89
C HIS A 385 0.51 -11.51 1.91
N ALA A 386 0.15 -12.78 1.79
CA ALA A 386 -0.93 -13.25 0.94
C ALA A 386 -1.42 -14.63 1.41
N GLU A 387 -2.48 -15.13 0.79
CA GLU A 387 -3.01 -16.46 1.00
C GLU A 387 -2.72 -17.35 -0.22
N ASN A 388 -2.56 -18.67 -0.02
CA ASN A 388 -2.34 -19.63 -1.12
C ASN A 388 -3.62 -20.27 -1.63
N ALA A 389 -4.76 -19.96 -1.03
CA ALA A 389 -6.09 -20.35 -1.47
C ALA A 389 -7.12 -19.31 -1.03
N ILE A 390 -8.21 -19.18 -1.79
CA ILE A 390 -9.32 -18.28 -1.44
C ILE A 390 -9.89 -18.68 -0.07
N ASP A 391 -10.08 -17.69 0.80
CA ASP A 391 -10.63 -17.84 2.14
C ASP A 391 -9.85 -18.78 3.07
N SER A 392 -8.58 -19.02 2.81
CA SER A 392 -7.73 -19.86 3.68
C SER A 392 -7.48 -19.21 5.04
N ARG A 393 -7.48 -17.87 5.09
CA ARG A 393 -7.12 -17.03 6.25
C ARG A 393 -5.76 -17.35 6.85
N ASP A 394 -4.89 -17.95 6.05
CA ASP A 394 -3.54 -18.37 6.40
C ASP A 394 -2.54 -17.38 5.79
N CYS A 395 -2.18 -16.34 6.51
CA CYS A 395 -1.17 -15.39 6.06
C CYS A 395 0.17 -16.08 5.80
N GLN A 396 0.71 -15.85 4.62
CA GLN A 396 1.99 -16.39 4.18
C GLN A 396 2.81 -15.28 3.53
N ILE A 397 4.10 -15.29 3.79
CA ILE A 397 5.04 -14.32 3.21
C ILE A 397 5.29 -14.68 1.76
N GLY A 398 5.29 -13.65 0.92
CA GLY A 398 5.81 -13.66 -0.45
C GLY A 398 6.73 -12.48 -0.71
N CYS A 399 7.48 -12.56 -1.80
CA CYS A 399 8.24 -11.42 -2.31
C CYS A 399 8.32 -11.46 -3.84
N CYS A 400 8.47 -10.28 -4.43
CA CYS A 400 8.59 -10.09 -5.87
C CYS A 400 9.57 -8.96 -6.17
N GLN A 401 9.99 -8.85 -7.43
CA GLN A 401 10.83 -7.73 -7.87
C GLN A 401 9.97 -6.48 -8.11
N VAL A 402 10.60 -5.33 -7.93
CA VAL A 402 10.03 -4.02 -8.22
C VAL A 402 10.73 -3.44 -9.44
N ARG A 403 9.95 -2.92 -10.37
CA ARG A 403 10.44 -2.21 -11.53
C ARG A 403 9.79 -0.84 -11.65
N ILE A 404 10.52 0.07 -12.24
CA ILE A 404 10.01 1.38 -12.63
C ILE A 404 10.26 1.50 -14.13
N ASP A 405 9.21 1.81 -14.89
CA ASP A 405 9.33 1.97 -16.32
C ASP A 405 9.88 3.35 -16.74
N GLU A 406 10.09 3.54 -18.02
CA GLU A 406 10.56 4.79 -18.60
C GLU A 406 9.61 5.98 -18.37
N TYR A 407 8.37 5.74 -18.01
CA TYR A 407 7.36 6.77 -17.68
C TYR A 407 7.29 7.05 -16.18
N GLY A 408 8.10 6.37 -15.38
CA GLY A 408 8.12 6.50 -13.93
C GLY A 408 6.95 5.79 -13.24
N SER A 409 6.33 4.78 -13.86
CA SER A 409 5.31 3.95 -13.21
C SER A 409 5.96 2.75 -12.53
N LEU A 410 5.63 2.54 -11.25
CA LEU A 410 6.10 1.38 -10.49
C LEU A 410 5.17 0.19 -10.72
N PHE A 411 5.75 -0.98 -10.90
CA PHE A 411 5.03 -2.25 -11.03
C PHE A 411 5.82 -3.40 -10.40
N PHE A 412 5.15 -4.52 -10.15
CA PHE A 412 5.70 -5.71 -9.51
C PHE A 412 5.82 -6.87 -10.52
N GLU A 413 6.96 -7.58 -10.47
CA GLU A 413 7.26 -8.76 -11.31
C GLU A 413 7.45 -10.02 -10.47
#